data_e767e72eec79a2ad547b59491ec80c34
#
_entry.id   e767e72eec79a2ad547b59491ec80c34
#
_cell.length_a   1.000
_cell.length_b   1.000
_cell.length_c   1.000
_cell.angle_alpha   90.00
_cell.angle_beta   90.00
_cell.angle_gamma   90.00
#
_symmetry.space_group_name_H-M   'P 1'
#
loop_
_entity.id
_entity.type
_entity.pdbx_description
1 polymer ?
#
loop_
_entity_poly.entity_id
_entity_poly.type
_entity_poly.pdbx_seq_one_letter_code
_entity_poly.pdbx_strand_id
1 'polypeptide(L)'
;KLRRKGKSLKPKETRGKFNIGKSIKNRPKEVRKRESLGHWELDTVVSSRGKSKACLSTFVERKSRYLLAQVMDNRKSTTFNLHCFKAFESISSQLVKTFTVDRGKEFAGYSEIEKRLNIDVYFADPYSSWQRGTNENTNGLLREFYPKKFDFSTITQNELDVVVNIINNRPRKCLGYKTPAEVFAAT
;
A
#
# COMPACT_ATOMS: atom_id res chain seq x y z
N LYS A 1 2.58 38.59 14.94
CA LYS A 1 3.77 37.70 15.17
C LYS A 1 3.71 36.57 14.19
N LEU A 2 4.69 36.45 13.29
CA LEU A 2 4.80 35.36 12.32
C LEU A 2 5.07 34.04 13.06
N ARG A 3 4.23 33.02 12.81
CA ARG A 3 4.30 31.70 13.47
C ARG A 3 5.64 30.95 13.28
N ARG A 4 6.48 31.34 12.33
CA ARG A 4 7.68 30.59 11.92
C ARG A 4 9.02 31.27 12.15
N LYS A 5 9.08 32.49 12.67
CA LYS A 5 10.32 33.20 13.10
C LYS A 5 11.57 32.82 12.26
N GLY A 6 11.53 32.90 10.94
CA GLY A 6 12.68 32.60 10.07
C GLY A 6 13.00 31.11 9.85
N LYS A 7 12.21 30.17 10.36
CA LYS A 7 12.41 28.74 10.10
C LYS A 7 12.08 28.40 8.63
N SER A 8 12.96 27.64 7.98
CA SER A 8 12.76 27.16 6.62
C SER A 8 11.42 26.44 6.46
N LEU A 9 10.70 26.74 5.37
CA LEU A 9 9.43 26.12 5.01
C LEU A 9 9.57 24.69 4.50
N LYS A 10 10.77 24.31 4.06
CA LYS A 10 11.06 22.98 3.53
C LYS A 10 11.95 22.23 4.52
N PRO A 11 11.42 21.21 5.22
CA PRO A 11 12.29 20.36 6.01
C PRO A 11 13.34 19.73 5.09
N LYS A 12 14.60 19.75 5.53
CA LYS A 12 15.70 19.11 4.82
C LYS A 12 15.39 17.60 4.76
N GLU A 13 15.43 17.01 3.56
CA GLU A 13 15.20 15.57 3.39
C GLU A 13 16.29 14.80 4.14
N THR A 14 15.92 14.14 5.23
CA THR A 14 16.83 13.37 6.09
C THR A 14 16.68 11.86 5.89
N ARG A 15 15.68 11.43 5.10
CA ARG A 15 15.49 10.02 4.79
C ARG A 15 16.58 9.54 3.84
N GLY A 16 17.18 8.39 4.19
CA GLY A 16 18.34 7.85 3.49
C GLY A 16 18.18 7.86 1.97
N LYS A 17 19.22 8.35 1.30
CA LYS A 17 19.34 8.33 -0.15
C LYS A 17 19.70 6.90 -0.56
N PHE A 18 18.75 5.98 -0.61
CA PHE A 18 18.98 4.76 -1.37
C PHE A 18 18.59 4.99 -2.84
N ASN A 19 19.25 4.26 -3.71
CA ASN A 19 19.00 4.35 -5.13
C ASN A 19 17.56 3.90 -5.37
N ILE A 20 16.70 4.84 -5.72
CA ILE A 20 15.27 4.60 -5.87
C ILE A 20 15.07 4.11 -7.29
N GLY A 21 14.25 3.05 -7.44
CA GLY A 21 13.86 2.53 -8.73
C GLY A 21 13.13 3.55 -9.62
N LYS A 22 12.21 3.11 -10.42
CA LYS A 22 11.49 3.94 -11.39
C LYS A 22 10.65 5.02 -10.72
N SER A 23 10.83 6.29 -11.14
CA SER A 23 9.98 7.39 -10.68
C SER A 23 8.53 7.18 -11.12
N ILE A 24 7.56 7.60 -10.29
CA ILE A 24 6.14 7.60 -10.65
C ILE A 24 5.83 8.39 -11.94
N LYS A 25 6.72 9.30 -12.34
CA LYS A 25 6.61 10.05 -13.59
C LYS A 25 6.72 9.15 -14.82
N ASN A 26 7.45 8.04 -14.70
CA ASN A 26 7.64 7.05 -15.77
C ASN A 26 6.52 5.99 -15.80
N ARG A 27 5.59 6.04 -14.82
CA ARG A 27 4.47 5.11 -14.75
C ARG A 27 3.52 5.32 -15.93
N PRO A 28 3.04 4.25 -16.60
CA PRO A 28 2.13 4.34 -17.73
C PRO A 28 0.90 5.20 -17.44
N LYS A 29 0.49 6.01 -18.41
CA LYS A 29 -0.64 6.97 -18.24
C LYS A 29 -1.97 6.26 -17.94
N GLU A 30 -2.18 5.05 -18.47
CA GLU A 30 -3.35 4.21 -18.23
C GLU A 30 -3.56 3.90 -16.73
N VAL A 31 -2.45 3.73 -15.98
CA VAL A 31 -2.50 3.49 -14.53
C VAL A 31 -3.17 4.66 -13.80
N ARG A 32 -2.97 5.90 -14.28
CA ARG A 32 -3.61 7.09 -13.72
C ARG A 32 -5.10 7.11 -13.97
N LYS A 33 -5.54 6.67 -15.15
CA LYS A 33 -6.95 6.65 -15.56
C LYS A 33 -7.75 5.52 -14.90
N ARG A 34 -7.06 4.49 -14.35
CA ARG A 34 -7.70 3.32 -13.73
C ARG A 34 -8.61 2.54 -14.68
N GLU A 35 -8.21 2.44 -15.94
CA GLU A 35 -8.99 1.77 -16.99
C GLU A 35 -8.81 0.26 -16.95
N SER A 36 -7.62 -0.23 -16.56
CA SER A 36 -7.29 -1.66 -16.48
C SER A 36 -7.05 -2.10 -15.03
N LEU A 37 -7.27 -3.39 -14.75
CA LEU A 37 -6.88 -4.05 -13.52
C LEU A 37 -5.39 -4.42 -13.52
N GLY A 38 -4.86 -4.70 -12.33
CA GLY A 38 -3.50 -5.18 -12.15
C GLY A 38 -2.52 -4.09 -11.69
N HIS A 39 -2.99 -2.91 -11.37
CA HIS A 39 -2.14 -1.81 -10.88
C HIS A 39 -2.38 -1.57 -9.40
N TRP A 40 -1.38 -1.88 -8.56
CA TRP A 40 -1.51 -1.90 -7.12
C TRP A 40 -0.75 -0.74 -6.45
N GLU A 41 -1.32 -0.22 -5.39
CA GLU A 41 -0.64 0.67 -4.45
C GLU A 41 -0.28 -0.13 -3.19
N LEU A 42 0.97 -0.02 -2.73
CA LEU A 42 1.46 -0.74 -1.57
C LEU A 42 1.81 0.23 -0.44
N ASP A 43 1.49 -0.16 0.78
CA ASP A 43 1.78 0.63 1.98
C ASP A 43 1.96 -0.25 3.21
N THR A 44 2.33 0.34 4.33
CA THR A 44 2.36 -0.32 5.63
C THR A 44 1.57 0.47 6.68
N VAL A 45 0.73 -0.23 7.43
CA VAL A 45 -0.01 0.33 8.56
C VAL A 45 0.66 -0.09 9.86
N VAL A 46 1.28 0.86 10.56
CA VAL A 46 2.09 0.56 11.74
C VAL A 46 1.28 0.49 13.03
N SER A 47 1.73 -0.34 13.96
CA SER A 47 1.27 -0.37 15.35
C SER A 47 1.58 0.94 16.09
N SER A 48 1.08 1.07 17.30
CA SER A 48 1.41 2.18 18.18
C SER A 48 2.92 2.22 18.47
N ARG A 49 3.48 3.42 18.41
CA ARG A 49 4.89 3.62 18.81
C ARG A 49 5.12 3.12 20.24
N GLY A 50 6.20 2.37 20.44
CA GLY A 50 6.61 1.87 21.76
C GLY A 50 5.89 0.61 22.23
N LYS A 51 4.89 0.07 21.50
CA LYS A 51 4.22 -1.19 21.85
C LYS A 51 4.85 -2.39 21.15
N SER A 52 4.77 -2.43 19.81
CA SER A 52 5.36 -3.52 19.05
C SER A 52 5.95 -3.03 17.73
N LYS A 53 6.75 -3.88 17.06
CA LYS A 53 7.24 -3.65 15.71
C LYS A 53 6.28 -4.20 14.64
N ALA A 54 5.23 -4.91 15.07
CA ALA A 54 4.25 -5.49 14.18
C ALA A 54 3.51 -4.42 13.38
N CYS A 55 3.14 -4.76 12.16
CA CYS A 55 2.46 -3.86 11.24
C CYS A 55 1.68 -4.69 10.21
N LEU A 56 0.83 -4.02 9.44
CA LEU A 56 0.20 -4.65 8.28
C LEU A 56 0.91 -4.19 7.01
N SER A 57 1.13 -5.09 6.05
CA SER A 57 1.31 -4.71 4.65
C SER A 57 -0.06 -4.65 3.99
N THR A 58 -0.29 -3.61 3.19
CA THR A 58 -1.54 -3.41 2.46
C THR A 58 -1.25 -3.25 0.98
N PHE A 59 -2.04 -3.93 0.15
CA PHE A 59 -1.94 -3.94 -1.29
C PHE A 59 -3.32 -3.63 -1.84
N VAL A 60 -3.49 -2.48 -2.48
CA VAL A 60 -4.79 -2.03 -2.97
C VAL A 60 -4.77 -1.92 -4.47
N GLU A 61 -5.64 -2.67 -5.14
CA GLU A 61 -5.83 -2.56 -6.58
C GLU A 61 -6.53 -1.24 -6.92
N ARG A 62 -6.00 -0.51 -7.90
CA ARG A 62 -6.38 0.89 -8.14
C ARG A 62 -7.74 1.09 -8.79
N LYS A 63 -8.16 0.19 -9.68
CA LYS A 63 -9.46 0.26 -10.38
C LYS A 63 -10.58 -0.26 -9.48
N SER A 64 -10.46 -1.48 -9.01
CA SER A 64 -11.48 -2.17 -8.20
C SER A 64 -11.51 -1.75 -6.73
N ARG A 65 -10.44 -1.15 -6.21
CA ARG A 65 -10.24 -0.90 -4.76
C ARG A 65 -10.09 -2.17 -3.94
N TYR A 66 -9.87 -3.30 -4.58
CA TYR A 66 -9.69 -4.58 -3.91
C TYR A 66 -8.45 -4.55 -3.02
N LEU A 67 -8.60 -5.01 -1.79
CA LEU A 67 -7.58 -5.00 -0.75
C LEU A 67 -7.06 -6.41 -0.51
N LEU A 68 -5.74 -6.55 -0.52
CA LEU A 68 -5.04 -7.66 0.15
C LEU A 68 -4.27 -7.07 1.33
N ALA A 69 -4.16 -7.82 2.43
CA ALA A 69 -3.37 -7.39 3.57
C ALA A 69 -2.73 -8.58 4.29
N GLN A 70 -1.56 -8.36 4.89
CA GLN A 70 -0.83 -9.39 5.66
C GLN A 70 -0.35 -8.79 6.99
N VAL A 71 -0.43 -9.61 8.06
CA VAL A 71 0.20 -9.28 9.35
C VAL A 71 1.69 -9.55 9.25
N MET A 72 2.50 -8.57 9.63
CA MET A 72 3.97 -8.67 9.64
C MET A 72 4.53 -8.40 11.03
N ASP A 73 5.54 -9.14 11.44
CA ASP A 73 6.22 -8.94 12.74
C ASP A 73 7.05 -7.65 12.78
N ASN A 74 7.49 -7.16 11.62
CA ASN A 74 8.32 -5.96 11.51
C ASN A 74 8.28 -5.38 10.10
N ARG A 75 8.80 -4.13 9.94
CA ARG A 75 8.89 -3.38 8.67
C ARG A 75 10.22 -3.55 7.94
N LYS A 76 10.93 -4.67 8.08
CA LYS A 76 12.13 -4.91 7.27
C LYS A 76 11.73 -5.20 5.82
N SER A 77 12.58 -4.82 4.87
CA SER A 77 12.32 -5.05 3.43
C SER A 77 12.20 -6.54 3.10
N THR A 78 13.01 -7.38 3.74
CA THR A 78 12.94 -8.85 3.57
C THR A 78 11.61 -9.41 4.05
N THR A 79 11.11 -8.95 5.21
CA THR A 79 9.80 -9.33 5.74
C THR A 79 8.68 -8.85 4.81
N PHE A 80 8.76 -7.60 4.34
CA PHE A 80 7.79 -7.05 3.39
C PHE A 80 7.74 -7.88 2.09
N ASN A 81 8.88 -8.21 1.50
CA ASN A 81 8.95 -9.01 0.27
C ASN A 81 8.31 -10.39 0.46
N LEU A 82 8.61 -11.08 1.57
CA LEU A 82 8.02 -12.38 1.89
C LEU A 82 6.49 -12.31 1.92
N HIS A 83 5.93 -11.33 2.65
CA HIS A 83 4.49 -11.15 2.77
C HIS A 83 3.85 -10.62 1.49
N CYS A 84 4.58 -9.85 0.68
CA CYS A 84 4.15 -9.46 -0.66
C CYS A 84 3.97 -10.70 -1.54
N PHE A 85 4.97 -11.58 -1.61
CA PHE A 85 4.86 -12.80 -2.41
C PHE A 85 3.72 -13.71 -1.95
N LYS A 86 3.54 -13.86 -0.63
CA LYS A 86 2.42 -14.62 -0.06
C LYS A 86 1.07 -14.02 -0.44
N ALA A 87 0.93 -12.69 -0.39
CA ALA A 87 -0.33 -12.01 -0.72
C ALA A 87 -0.73 -12.19 -2.20
N PHE A 88 0.25 -12.30 -3.10
CA PHE A 88 0.03 -12.43 -4.54
C PHE A 88 0.09 -13.87 -5.06
N GLU A 89 0.32 -14.87 -4.20
CA GLU A 89 0.47 -16.27 -4.57
C GLU A 89 -0.76 -16.83 -5.31
N SER A 90 -1.96 -16.43 -4.88
CA SER A 90 -3.23 -16.86 -5.47
C SER A 90 -3.77 -15.91 -6.55
N ILE A 91 -3.08 -14.80 -6.82
CA ILE A 91 -3.52 -13.82 -7.81
C ILE A 91 -2.93 -14.15 -9.18
N SER A 92 -3.78 -14.21 -10.19
CA SER A 92 -3.33 -14.41 -11.57
C SER A 92 -2.29 -13.33 -11.97
N SER A 93 -1.21 -13.75 -12.62
CA SER A 93 -0.15 -12.85 -13.08
C SER A 93 -0.66 -11.74 -14.02
N GLN A 94 -1.74 -11.98 -14.75
CA GLN A 94 -2.40 -10.98 -15.59
C GLN A 94 -2.99 -9.82 -14.79
N LEU A 95 -3.30 -10.05 -13.51
CA LEU A 95 -3.82 -9.07 -12.56
C LEU A 95 -2.72 -8.44 -11.68
N VAL A 96 -1.43 -8.66 -12.02
CA VAL A 96 -0.28 -8.08 -11.33
C VAL A 96 0.64 -7.45 -12.36
N LYS A 97 0.45 -6.15 -12.66
CA LYS A 97 1.16 -5.45 -13.74
C LYS A 97 2.16 -4.42 -13.22
N THR A 98 1.77 -3.60 -12.26
CA THR A 98 2.65 -2.57 -11.69
C THR A 98 2.36 -2.35 -10.22
N PHE A 99 3.40 -2.03 -9.45
CA PHE A 99 3.26 -1.55 -8.09
C PHE A 99 3.62 -0.07 -7.98
N THR A 100 2.94 0.63 -7.08
CA THR A 100 3.28 2.01 -6.70
C THR A 100 3.49 2.07 -5.19
N VAL A 101 4.69 2.53 -4.79
CA VAL A 101 5.12 2.60 -3.39
C VAL A 101 5.59 4.00 -3.03
N ASP A 102 5.75 4.28 -1.73
CA ASP A 102 6.52 5.46 -1.31
C ASP A 102 8.02 5.13 -1.19
N ARG A 103 8.76 6.07 -0.60
CA ARG A 103 10.20 5.92 -0.34
C ARG A 103 10.48 5.34 1.05
N GLY A 104 9.60 4.49 1.56
CA GLY A 104 9.82 3.79 2.83
C GLY A 104 10.96 2.78 2.73
N LYS A 105 11.69 2.59 3.84
CA LYS A 105 12.80 1.61 3.90
C LYS A 105 12.34 0.18 3.67
N GLU A 106 11.09 -0.12 3.96
CA GLU A 106 10.44 -1.41 3.70
C GLU A 106 10.41 -1.79 2.22
N PHE A 107 10.45 -0.80 1.32
CA PHE A 107 10.47 -1.01 -0.12
C PHE A 107 11.88 -1.06 -0.71
N ALA A 108 12.94 -1.02 0.12
CA ALA A 108 14.33 -1.07 -0.37
C ALA A 108 14.66 -2.36 -1.14
N GLY A 109 13.94 -3.46 -0.87
CA GLY A 109 14.07 -4.74 -1.58
C GLY A 109 13.23 -4.86 -2.87
N TYR A 110 12.76 -3.76 -3.44
CA TYR A 110 11.85 -3.73 -4.59
C TYR A 110 12.36 -4.49 -5.83
N SER A 111 13.67 -4.51 -6.06
CA SER A 111 14.27 -5.20 -7.21
C SER A 111 14.02 -6.72 -7.20
N GLU A 112 13.91 -7.33 -6.02
CA GLU A 112 13.53 -8.72 -5.87
C GLU A 112 12.04 -8.93 -6.24
N ILE A 113 11.17 -7.98 -5.86
CA ILE A 113 9.75 -7.98 -6.23
C ILE A 113 9.61 -7.86 -7.75
N GLU A 114 10.31 -6.90 -8.40
CA GLU A 114 10.30 -6.74 -9.85
C GLU A 114 10.72 -8.03 -10.57
N LYS A 115 11.82 -8.64 -10.12
CA LYS A 115 12.36 -9.86 -10.71
C LYS A 115 11.40 -11.05 -10.54
N ARG A 116 10.86 -11.27 -9.35
CA ARG A 116 10.06 -12.46 -9.04
C ARG A 116 8.65 -12.40 -9.64
N LEU A 117 8.02 -11.22 -9.63
CA LEU A 117 6.67 -11.02 -10.17
C LEU A 117 6.67 -10.54 -11.63
N ASN A 118 7.85 -10.27 -12.21
CA ASN A 118 8.03 -9.73 -13.56
C ASN A 118 7.20 -8.46 -13.80
N ILE A 119 7.31 -7.50 -12.91
CA ILE A 119 6.55 -6.22 -12.94
C ILE A 119 7.46 -5.02 -12.71
N ASP A 120 6.90 -3.84 -12.95
CA ASP A 120 7.57 -2.58 -12.61
C ASP A 120 7.08 -2.02 -11.26
N VAL A 121 8.03 -1.54 -10.44
CA VAL A 121 7.76 -0.82 -9.19
C VAL A 121 8.07 0.66 -9.35
N TYR A 122 7.06 1.51 -9.15
CA TYR A 122 7.14 2.96 -9.28
C TYR A 122 7.12 3.64 -7.92
N PHE A 123 8.03 4.59 -7.72
CA PHE A 123 8.18 5.33 -6.48
C PHE A 123 7.51 6.69 -6.56
N ALA A 124 6.61 6.97 -5.61
CA ALA A 124 5.98 8.28 -5.46
C ALA A 124 7.01 9.36 -5.12
N ASP A 125 6.69 10.59 -5.49
CA ASP A 125 7.51 11.75 -5.12
C ASP A 125 7.46 11.99 -3.61
N PRO A 126 8.53 12.50 -3.00
CA PRO A 126 8.52 12.84 -1.58
C PRO A 126 7.38 13.82 -1.26
N TYR A 127 6.75 13.63 -0.10
CA TYR A 127 5.65 14.49 0.38
C TYR A 127 4.43 14.57 -0.53
N SER A 128 4.23 13.57 -1.40
CA SER A 128 3.15 13.53 -2.39
C SER A 128 2.18 12.36 -2.10
N SER A 129 1.57 12.36 -0.91
CA SER A 129 0.64 11.29 -0.48
C SER A 129 -0.54 11.11 -1.43
N TRP A 130 -1.01 12.19 -2.08
CA TRP A 130 -2.08 12.14 -3.07
C TRP A 130 -1.80 11.23 -4.27
N GLN A 131 -0.52 10.94 -4.56
CA GLN A 131 -0.14 10.02 -5.63
C GLN A 131 -0.48 8.56 -5.29
N ARG A 132 -0.78 8.26 -4.00
CA ARG A 132 -1.22 6.97 -3.47
C ARG A 132 -2.54 7.08 -2.70
N GLY A 133 -3.44 7.94 -3.17
CA GLY A 133 -4.72 8.22 -2.52
C GLY A 133 -5.64 6.99 -2.38
N THR A 134 -5.43 5.91 -3.17
CA THR A 134 -6.20 4.69 -3.04
C THR A 134 -5.82 3.97 -1.73
N ASN A 135 -4.53 3.84 -1.46
CA ASN A 135 -4.05 3.26 -0.21
C ASN A 135 -4.44 4.12 1.00
N GLU A 136 -4.27 5.44 0.92
CA GLU A 136 -4.63 6.34 2.03
C GLU A 136 -6.10 6.16 2.44
N ASN A 137 -7.01 6.12 1.46
CA ASN A 137 -8.43 5.87 1.69
C ASN A 137 -8.67 4.49 2.31
N THR A 138 -8.08 3.44 1.75
CA THR A 138 -8.29 2.07 2.23
C THR A 138 -7.68 1.84 3.62
N ASN A 139 -6.51 2.42 3.88
CA ASN A 139 -5.93 2.40 5.23
C ASN A 139 -6.81 3.14 6.24
N GLY A 140 -7.53 4.19 5.81
CA GLY A 140 -8.56 4.85 6.61
C GLY A 140 -9.69 3.90 7.02
N LEU A 141 -10.15 3.04 6.10
CA LEU A 141 -11.17 2.02 6.40
C LEU A 141 -10.67 0.92 7.33
N LEU A 142 -9.42 0.47 7.16
CA LEU A 142 -8.79 -0.45 8.11
C LEU A 142 -8.73 0.16 9.52
N ARG A 143 -8.55 1.48 9.62
CA ARG A 143 -8.53 2.20 10.90
C ARG A 143 -9.91 2.32 11.58
N GLU A 144 -11.01 2.03 10.90
CA GLU A 144 -12.33 1.86 11.52
C GLU A 144 -12.36 0.63 12.44
N PHE A 145 -11.64 -0.46 12.04
CA PHE A 145 -11.51 -1.71 12.80
C PHE A 145 -10.30 -1.70 13.74
N TYR A 146 -9.19 -1.12 13.30
CA TYR A 146 -7.93 -1.04 14.02
C TYR A 146 -7.54 0.43 14.25
N PRO A 147 -8.07 1.11 15.27
CA PRO A 147 -7.83 2.53 15.49
C PRO A 147 -6.35 2.85 15.70
N LYS A 148 -5.99 4.13 15.63
CA LYS A 148 -4.65 4.61 15.98
C LYS A 148 -4.28 4.09 17.37
N LYS A 149 -3.03 3.68 17.57
CA LYS A 149 -2.49 3.05 18.78
C LYS A 149 -2.85 1.56 18.98
N PHE A 150 -3.56 0.93 18.06
CA PHE A 150 -3.77 -0.51 18.08
C PHE A 150 -2.43 -1.26 17.93
N ASP A 151 -2.30 -2.42 18.60
CA ASP A 151 -1.12 -3.28 18.52
C ASP A 151 -1.39 -4.46 17.60
N PHE A 152 -0.77 -4.46 16.42
CA PHE A 152 -0.95 -5.54 15.44
C PHE A 152 -0.28 -6.87 15.82
N SER A 153 0.52 -6.92 16.89
CA SER A 153 1.05 -8.19 17.39
C SER A 153 -0.01 -9.06 18.09
N THR A 154 -1.17 -8.48 18.36
CA THR A 154 -2.27 -9.17 19.08
C THR A 154 -3.29 -9.83 18.15
N ILE A 155 -3.16 -9.67 16.82
CA ILE A 155 -4.08 -10.27 15.87
C ILE A 155 -3.40 -11.35 15.01
N THR A 156 -4.21 -12.30 14.61
CA THR A 156 -3.83 -13.36 13.65
C THR A 156 -4.12 -12.91 12.21
N GLN A 157 -3.56 -13.62 11.24
CA GLN A 157 -3.88 -13.40 9.83
C GLN A 157 -5.38 -13.67 9.56
N ASN A 158 -5.95 -14.72 10.16
CA ASN A 158 -7.37 -15.06 9.97
C ASN A 158 -8.31 -13.93 10.43
N GLU A 159 -8.02 -13.29 11.56
CA GLU A 159 -8.79 -12.13 12.03
C GLU A 159 -8.68 -10.94 11.09
N LEU A 160 -7.48 -10.70 10.54
CA LEU A 160 -7.28 -9.67 9.51
C LEU A 160 -8.09 -9.99 8.25
N ASP A 161 -8.07 -11.26 7.80
CA ASP A 161 -8.77 -11.70 6.59
C ASP A 161 -10.29 -11.48 6.69
N VAL A 162 -10.89 -11.66 7.88
CA VAL A 162 -12.30 -11.32 8.13
C VAL A 162 -12.55 -9.83 7.88
N VAL A 163 -11.71 -8.96 8.41
CA VAL A 163 -11.84 -7.51 8.22
C VAL A 163 -11.61 -7.12 6.74
N VAL A 164 -10.61 -7.70 6.08
CA VAL A 164 -10.34 -7.50 4.66
C VAL A 164 -11.55 -7.90 3.82
N ASN A 165 -12.18 -9.03 4.14
CA ASN A 165 -13.39 -9.51 3.47
C ASN A 165 -14.56 -8.52 3.65
N ILE A 166 -14.79 -8.00 4.85
CA ILE A 166 -15.81 -6.98 5.11
C ILE A 166 -15.56 -5.73 4.24
N ILE A 167 -14.31 -5.26 4.18
CA ILE A 167 -13.91 -4.09 3.37
C ILE A 167 -14.11 -4.34 1.88
N ASN A 168 -13.76 -5.53 1.38
CA ASN A 168 -13.88 -5.90 -0.02
C ASN A 168 -15.34 -6.14 -0.46
N ASN A 169 -16.24 -6.45 0.45
CA ASN A 169 -17.67 -6.62 0.18
C ASN A 169 -18.51 -5.38 0.55
N ARG A 170 -17.88 -4.26 0.90
CA ARG A 170 -18.57 -3.00 1.18
C ARG A 170 -18.78 -2.20 -0.10
N PRO A 171 -20.03 -1.89 -0.50
CA PRO A 171 -20.34 -1.10 -1.71
C PRO A 171 -19.62 0.26 -1.68
N ARG A 172 -19.10 0.70 -2.83
CA ARG A 172 -18.37 1.97 -2.98
C ARG A 172 -19.07 2.89 -3.97
N LYS A 173 -19.32 4.12 -3.56
CA LYS A 173 -19.88 5.15 -4.48
C LYS A 173 -19.02 5.33 -5.74
N CYS A 174 -17.68 5.31 -5.58
CA CYS A 174 -16.74 5.45 -6.71
C CYS A 174 -16.72 4.24 -7.67
N LEU A 175 -17.38 3.14 -7.33
CA LEU A 175 -17.57 1.95 -8.16
C LEU A 175 -19.03 1.78 -8.63
N GLY A 176 -19.81 2.85 -8.59
CA GLY A 176 -21.24 2.77 -8.91
C GLY A 176 -22.02 1.89 -7.93
N TYR A 177 -21.64 1.92 -6.66
CA TYR A 177 -22.19 1.10 -5.57
C TYR A 177 -21.92 -0.41 -5.67
N LYS A 178 -21.09 -0.84 -6.62
CA LYS A 178 -20.52 -2.20 -6.58
C LYS A 178 -19.48 -2.33 -5.47
N THR A 179 -19.25 -3.57 -5.06
CA THR A 179 -18.19 -3.89 -4.10
C THR A 179 -16.83 -4.03 -4.79
N PRO A 180 -15.70 -3.81 -4.10
CA PRO A 180 -14.37 -4.13 -4.61
C PRO A 180 -14.25 -5.56 -5.12
N ALA A 181 -14.82 -6.55 -4.40
CA ALA A 181 -14.79 -7.95 -4.78
C ALA A 181 -15.51 -8.21 -6.11
N GLU A 182 -16.74 -7.66 -6.31
CA GLU A 182 -17.48 -7.78 -7.56
C GLU A 182 -16.71 -7.19 -8.75
N VAL A 183 -16.11 -6.00 -8.57
CA VAL A 183 -15.37 -5.33 -9.66
C VAL A 183 -14.07 -6.07 -9.96
N PHE A 184 -13.41 -6.67 -8.97
CA PHE A 184 -12.19 -7.43 -9.16
C PHE A 184 -12.44 -8.79 -9.81
N ALA A 185 -13.55 -9.45 -9.49
CA ALA A 185 -13.95 -10.75 -10.05
C ALA A 185 -14.56 -10.66 -11.46
N ALA A 186 -15.02 -9.47 -11.90
CA ALA A 186 -15.65 -9.28 -13.21
C ALA A 186 -14.66 -9.24 -14.40
N THR A 187 -13.54 -9.98 -14.29
CA THR A 187 -12.43 -9.97 -15.28
C THR A 187 -12.38 -11.29 -16.05
#